data_f2fd2276427acac560ed5268c4795cd4
#
_entry.id   f2fd2276427acac560ed5268c4795cd4
#
_cell.length_a   1.000
_cell.length_b   1.000
_cell.length_c   1.000
_cell.angle_alpha   90.00
_cell.angle_beta   90.00
_cell.angle_gamma   90.00
#
_symmetry.space_group_name_H-M   'P 1'
#
loop_
_entity.id
_entity.type
_entity.pdbx_description
1 polymer ?
#
loop_
_entity_poly.entity_id
_entity_poly.type
_entity_poly.pdbx_seq_one_letter_code
_entity_poly.pdbx_strand_id
1 'polypeptide(L)'
;MTNRRKFLQQTGVLALGGLGLSRLASARSLADHDYNPTVGIQLYTLSDLMTSDPKGTLQKVAAIGYRELEGAATAHGYYYGYTPRQLASMATDMGMHWRSQHVLGAPVDKAKMEANIKKLNNGDTAKARQMMDRFKFMSSIPTLKNDYQRLVDEAAEGGISYLVCASIPVDTLDAIKTAADVFSKAGEACKKAGIQFAYHNHTTEFDQVDGHRPFDYILSNTDKDLVKMELDLAWATRAGQDPVALFASHPGRFPLWHVKDLDKETKMPAEVGTGIVDFKRIFADASTSGMKYFFVEQDGAPQPLQNVTHSFNYLKSQIITRA
;
A
#
# COMPACT_ATOMS: atom_id res chain seq x y z
N MET A 1 -54.73 44.22 20.05
CA MET A 1 -54.53 43.55 21.35
C MET A 1 -54.20 42.08 21.05
N THR A 2 -52.94 41.76 20.88
CA THR A 2 -52.46 40.46 20.44
C THR A 2 -51.97 39.67 21.64
N ASN A 3 -52.46 38.46 21.67
CA ASN A 3 -52.47 37.50 22.76
C ASN A 3 -51.05 37.07 23.25
N ARG A 4 -50.61 37.59 24.37
CA ARG A 4 -49.39 37.23 25.12
C ARG A 4 -49.45 35.82 25.76
N ARG A 5 -50.58 35.11 25.64
CA ARG A 5 -50.79 33.78 26.22
C ARG A 5 -50.32 32.60 25.34
N LYS A 6 -50.10 32.81 24.05
CA LYS A 6 -49.60 31.74 23.15
C LYS A 6 -48.09 31.63 23.06
N PHE A 7 -47.33 32.60 23.57
CA PHE A 7 -45.86 32.60 23.55
C PHE A 7 -45.26 31.84 24.74
N LEU A 8 -46.00 31.64 25.83
CA LEU A 8 -45.51 31.01 27.06
C LEU A 8 -45.82 29.49 27.14
N GLN A 9 -46.44 28.89 26.15
CA GLN A 9 -46.70 27.44 26.10
C GLN A 9 -45.74 26.66 25.19
N GLN A 10 -44.80 27.31 24.54
CA GLN A 10 -43.78 26.64 23.68
C GLN A 10 -42.34 26.71 24.19
N THR A 11 -42.12 27.25 25.39
CA THR A 11 -40.76 27.35 26.00
C THR A 11 -40.59 26.56 27.29
N GLY A 12 -41.38 25.53 27.51
CA GLY A 12 -41.42 24.79 28.78
C GLY A 12 -41.04 23.32 28.72
N VAL A 13 -40.27 22.86 27.72
CA VAL A 13 -39.75 21.47 27.72
C VAL A 13 -38.30 21.46 27.15
N LEU A 14 -37.39 22.09 27.82
CA LEU A 14 -35.93 21.95 27.55
C LEU A 14 -35.12 22.31 28.78
N ALA A 15 -35.33 21.60 29.89
CA ALA A 15 -34.39 21.58 31.00
C ALA A 15 -34.74 20.44 31.97
N LEU A 16 -34.32 19.23 31.66
CA LEU A 16 -34.02 18.16 32.62
C LEU A 16 -33.67 16.90 31.79
N GLY A 17 -32.38 16.71 31.49
CA GLY A 17 -31.88 15.54 30.76
C GLY A 17 -30.42 15.64 30.37
N GLY A 18 -29.66 16.38 31.15
CA GLY A 18 -28.21 16.38 31.03
C GLY A 18 -27.61 15.48 32.08
N LEU A 19 -27.31 14.25 31.77
CA LEU A 19 -26.29 13.38 32.41
C LEU A 19 -26.54 11.95 31.87
N GLY A 20 -25.70 11.51 30.95
CA GLY A 20 -25.72 10.10 30.53
C GLY A 20 -25.68 9.84 29.03
N LEU A 21 -25.03 10.69 28.22
CA LEU A 21 -24.57 10.24 26.92
C LEU A 21 -23.17 9.64 27.09
N SER A 22 -23.14 8.42 27.66
CA SER A 22 -22.06 7.47 27.36
C SER A 22 -21.91 7.42 25.85
N ARG A 23 -20.73 7.81 25.37
CA ARG A 23 -20.28 7.58 23.99
C ARG A 23 -20.35 6.09 23.71
N LEU A 24 -21.50 5.61 23.29
CA LEU A 24 -21.56 4.46 22.42
C LEU A 24 -20.83 4.88 21.15
N ALA A 25 -19.53 4.61 21.10
CA ALA A 25 -18.83 4.48 19.85
C ALA A 25 -19.61 3.41 19.09
N SER A 26 -20.51 3.85 18.21
CA SER A 26 -21.14 2.97 17.24
C SER A 26 -19.99 2.36 16.46
N ALA A 27 -19.68 1.11 16.77
CA ALA A 27 -18.96 0.26 15.85
C ALA A 27 -19.84 0.28 14.57
N ARG A 28 -19.50 1.16 13.62
CA ARG A 28 -20.04 1.09 12.28
C ARG A 28 -19.59 -0.25 11.75
N SER A 29 -20.52 -1.19 11.72
CA SER A 29 -20.27 -2.48 11.12
C SER A 29 -19.96 -2.27 9.63
N LEU A 30 -19.06 -3.08 9.10
CA LEU A 30 -18.79 -3.17 7.65
C LEU A 30 -20.07 -3.46 6.84
N ALA A 31 -21.17 -3.80 7.48
CA ALA A 31 -22.48 -4.10 6.91
C ALA A 31 -23.26 -2.88 6.35
N ASP A 32 -22.82 -1.64 6.59
CA ASP A 32 -23.53 -0.45 6.09
C ASP A 32 -23.06 0.02 4.69
N HIS A 33 -22.11 -0.68 4.09
CA HIS A 33 -21.76 -0.53 2.68
C HIS A 33 -21.71 -1.93 2.06
N ASP A 34 -22.19 -2.07 0.82
CA ASP A 34 -21.96 -3.24 -0.06
C ASP A 34 -20.45 -3.45 -0.35
N TYR A 35 -19.63 -3.36 0.70
CA TYR A 35 -18.19 -3.50 0.65
C TYR A 35 -17.84 -4.98 0.80
N ASN A 36 -17.79 -5.68 -0.33
CA ASN A 36 -17.22 -7.03 -0.43
C ASN A 36 -15.86 -6.93 -1.11
N PRO A 37 -14.80 -6.58 -0.35
CA PRO A 37 -13.49 -6.36 -0.94
C PRO A 37 -12.95 -7.65 -1.54
N THR A 38 -12.51 -7.55 -2.78
CA THR A 38 -11.74 -8.61 -3.42
C THR A 38 -10.31 -8.60 -2.90
N VAL A 39 -9.76 -9.80 -2.67
CA VAL A 39 -8.38 -9.92 -2.17
C VAL A 39 -7.41 -9.68 -3.31
N GLY A 40 -6.51 -8.74 -3.10
CA GLY A 40 -5.40 -8.42 -4.00
C GLY A 40 -4.08 -9.06 -3.54
N ILE A 41 -3.12 -9.11 -4.46
CA ILE A 41 -1.76 -9.60 -4.21
C ILE A 41 -0.73 -8.68 -4.85
N GLN A 42 0.32 -8.35 -4.07
CA GLN A 42 1.54 -7.74 -4.58
C GLN A 42 2.47 -8.84 -5.12
N LEU A 43 2.75 -8.78 -6.42
CA LEU A 43 3.49 -9.82 -7.12
C LEU A 43 4.99 -9.88 -6.79
N TYR A 44 5.51 -8.92 -6.00
CA TYR A 44 6.86 -9.00 -5.46
C TYR A 44 7.07 -10.26 -4.62
N THR A 45 6.06 -10.71 -3.88
CA THR A 45 6.09 -11.98 -3.12
C THR A 45 6.41 -13.18 -4.01
N LEU A 46 6.00 -13.12 -5.29
CA LEU A 46 6.17 -14.18 -6.29
C LEU A 46 7.24 -13.83 -7.34
N SER A 47 8.16 -12.89 -7.08
CA SER A 47 9.04 -12.29 -8.09
C SER A 47 9.89 -13.29 -8.86
N ASP A 48 10.37 -14.37 -8.23
CA ASP A 48 11.14 -15.42 -8.94
C ASP A 48 10.26 -16.23 -9.90
N LEU A 49 9.04 -16.51 -9.50
CA LEU A 49 8.05 -17.19 -10.33
C LEU A 49 7.56 -16.27 -11.46
N MET A 50 7.33 -15.00 -11.16
CA MET A 50 6.97 -13.99 -12.18
C MET A 50 8.12 -13.71 -13.15
N THR A 51 9.37 -13.89 -12.75
CA THR A 51 10.51 -13.79 -13.66
C THR A 51 10.61 -15.00 -14.58
N SER A 52 10.34 -16.20 -14.08
CA SER A 52 10.50 -17.45 -14.84
C SER A 52 9.30 -17.81 -15.72
N ASP A 53 8.08 -17.65 -15.20
CA ASP A 53 6.82 -17.99 -15.87
C ASP A 53 5.69 -17.06 -15.40
N PRO A 54 5.61 -15.83 -15.93
CA PRO A 54 4.55 -14.89 -15.53
C PRO A 54 3.14 -15.43 -15.74
N LYS A 55 2.89 -16.04 -16.91
CA LYS A 55 1.56 -16.56 -17.27
C LYS A 55 1.11 -17.70 -16.35
N GLY A 56 1.96 -18.72 -16.16
CA GLY A 56 1.63 -19.84 -15.28
C GLY A 56 1.53 -19.42 -13.82
N THR A 57 2.29 -18.40 -13.40
CA THR A 57 2.17 -17.82 -12.05
C THR A 57 0.83 -17.13 -11.87
N LEU A 58 0.41 -16.28 -12.81
CA LEU A 58 -0.90 -15.61 -12.76
C LEU A 58 -2.06 -16.62 -12.78
N GLN A 59 -1.97 -17.73 -13.53
CA GLN A 59 -2.97 -18.80 -13.48
C GLN A 59 -3.10 -19.41 -12.08
N LYS A 60 -1.99 -19.65 -11.39
CA LYS A 60 -1.98 -20.17 -10.00
C LYS A 60 -2.58 -19.15 -9.03
N VAL A 61 -2.23 -17.87 -9.17
CA VAL A 61 -2.78 -16.76 -8.37
C VAL A 61 -4.31 -16.67 -8.55
N ALA A 62 -4.79 -16.72 -9.79
CA ALA A 62 -6.23 -16.73 -10.09
C ALA A 62 -6.95 -17.96 -9.51
N ALA A 63 -6.31 -19.16 -9.56
CA ALA A 63 -6.85 -20.41 -9.02
C ALA A 63 -6.95 -20.38 -7.48
N ILE A 64 -6.03 -19.72 -6.78
CA ILE A 64 -6.12 -19.48 -5.33
C ILE A 64 -7.35 -18.62 -4.98
N GLY A 65 -7.70 -17.68 -5.85
CA GLY A 65 -8.87 -16.81 -5.67
C GLY A 65 -8.58 -15.32 -5.64
N TYR A 66 -7.32 -14.88 -5.79
CA TYR A 66 -6.99 -13.47 -5.93
C TYR A 66 -7.65 -12.84 -7.15
N ARG A 67 -8.04 -11.59 -7.03
CA ARG A 67 -8.74 -10.88 -8.12
C ARG A 67 -8.12 -9.53 -8.46
N GLU A 68 -7.38 -8.92 -7.55
CA GLU A 68 -6.72 -7.64 -7.76
C GLU A 68 -5.21 -7.85 -7.76
N LEU A 69 -4.53 -7.27 -8.72
CA LEU A 69 -3.08 -7.42 -8.90
C LEU A 69 -2.38 -6.08 -8.72
N GLU A 70 -1.28 -6.13 -8.01
CA GLU A 70 -0.27 -5.10 -8.00
C GLU A 70 1.05 -5.65 -8.51
N GLY A 71 1.61 -4.96 -9.53
CA GLY A 71 2.85 -5.36 -10.17
C GLY A 71 4.09 -4.84 -9.44
N ALA A 72 5.20 -5.55 -9.62
CA ALA A 72 6.52 -5.15 -9.17
C ALA A 72 7.56 -5.36 -10.28
N ALA A 73 8.69 -4.69 -10.17
CA ALA A 73 9.77 -4.85 -11.14
C ALA A 73 10.46 -6.21 -11.02
N THR A 74 10.84 -6.77 -12.17
CA THR A 74 11.73 -7.93 -12.28
C THR A 74 12.86 -7.64 -13.26
N ALA A 75 13.74 -8.62 -13.48
CA ALA A 75 14.77 -8.52 -14.50
C ALA A 75 14.22 -8.27 -15.93
N HIS A 76 12.94 -8.53 -16.14
CA HIS A 76 12.24 -8.28 -17.41
C HIS A 76 11.45 -6.95 -17.41
N GLY A 77 11.75 -6.04 -16.48
CA GLY A 77 11.11 -4.74 -16.33
C GLY A 77 9.84 -4.78 -15.47
N TYR A 78 9.03 -3.73 -15.53
CA TYR A 78 7.83 -3.56 -14.73
C TYR A 78 6.66 -4.43 -15.17
N TYR A 79 6.64 -4.88 -16.41
CA TYR A 79 5.56 -5.65 -17.02
C TYR A 79 6.01 -7.05 -17.43
N TYR A 80 7.04 -7.61 -16.78
CA TYR A 80 7.50 -8.99 -16.92
C TYR A 80 7.81 -9.42 -18.37
N GLY A 81 8.29 -8.48 -19.20
CA GLY A 81 8.62 -8.72 -20.61
C GLY A 81 7.44 -8.59 -21.59
N TYR A 82 6.25 -8.26 -21.09
CA TYR A 82 5.07 -7.93 -21.90
C TYR A 82 4.90 -6.43 -22.08
N THR A 83 4.03 -6.00 -23.01
CA THR A 83 3.52 -4.63 -22.96
C THR A 83 2.48 -4.49 -21.84
N PRO A 84 2.24 -3.27 -21.31
CA PRO A 84 1.22 -3.05 -20.27
C PRO A 84 -0.15 -3.60 -20.66
N ARG A 85 -0.56 -3.38 -21.91
CA ARG A 85 -1.83 -3.86 -22.47
C ARG A 85 -1.92 -5.40 -22.55
N GLN A 86 -0.84 -6.06 -22.99
CA GLN A 86 -0.80 -7.53 -23.05
C GLN A 86 -0.96 -8.15 -21.67
N LEU A 87 -0.28 -7.58 -20.67
CA LEU A 87 -0.33 -8.07 -19.32
C LEU A 87 -1.72 -7.85 -18.68
N ALA A 88 -2.31 -6.66 -18.87
CA ALA A 88 -3.66 -6.36 -18.40
C ALA A 88 -4.72 -7.28 -19.06
N SER A 89 -4.62 -7.54 -20.37
CA SER A 89 -5.50 -8.50 -21.06
C SER A 89 -5.34 -9.90 -20.48
N MET A 90 -4.11 -10.36 -20.28
CA MET A 90 -3.83 -11.68 -19.68
C MET A 90 -4.45 -11.82 -18.29
N ALA A 91 -4.36 -10.78 -17.43
CA ALA A 91 -5.00 -10.77 -16.13
C ALA A 91 -6.53 -10.85 -16.24
N THR A 92 -7.12 -10.06 -17.16
CA THR A 92 -8.56 -10.00 -17.38
C THR A 92 -9.10 -11.35 -17.89
N ASP A 93 -8.39 -12.02 -18.79
CA ASP A 93 -8.75 -13.35 -19.30
C ASP A 93 -8.78 -14.42 -18.19
N MET A 94 -8.06 -14.18 -17.10
CA MET A 94 -8.04 -15.04 -15.91
C MET A 94 -9.01 -14.55 -14.80
N GLY A 95 -9.84 -13.54 -15.08
CA GLY A 95 -10.80 -12.97 -14.11
C GLY A 95 -10.16 -12.12 -13.04
N MET A 96 -8.99 -11.55 -13.30
CA MET A 96 -8.27 -10.64 -12.42
C MET A 96 -8.15 -9.24 -13.02
N HIS A 97 -7.87 -8.24 -12.18
CA HIS A 97 -7.68 -6.86 -12.61
C HIS A 97 -6.32 -6.34 -12.15
N TRP A 98 -5.57 -5.71 -13.06
CA TRP A 98 -4.33 -5.03 -12.75
C TRP A 98 -4.63 -3.63 -12.22
N ARG A 99 -4.57 -3.43 -10.90
CA ARG A 99 -4.99 -2.18 -10.24
C ARG A 99 -3.86 -1.20 -10.02
N SER A 100 -2.70 -1.73 -9.70
CA SER A 100 -1.57 -0.95 -9.25
C SER A 100 -0.26 -1.46 -9.83
N GLN A 101 0.70 -0.54 -10.00
CA GLN A 101 2.07 -0.87 -10.43
C GLN A 101 3.09 -0.15 -9.55
N HIS A 102 3.94 -0.91 -8.89
CA HIS A 102 5.10 -0.41 -8.19
C HIS A 102 6.22 -0.02 -9.15
N VAL A 103 6.73 1.21 -8.98
CA VAL A 103 7.90 1.71 -9.72
C VAL A 103 8.92 2.34 -8.77
N LEU A 104 10.19 2.42 -9.17
CA LEU A 104 11.22 3.09 -8.37
C LEU A 104 11.09 4.61 -8.49
N GLY A 105 11.26 5.31 -7.37
CA GLY A 105 11.24 6.77 -7.31
C GLY A 105 12.48 7.43 -7.87
N ALA A 106 13.65 6.83 -7.64
CA ALA A 106 14.94 7.34 -8.10
C ALA A 106 15.90 6.22 -8.50
N PRO A 107 16.94 6.50 -9.28
CA PRO A 107 17.98 5.53 -9.59
C PRO A 107 18.62 4.96 -8.32
N VAL A 108 18.90 3.67 -8.34
CA VAL A 108 19.50 2.98 -7.20
C VAL A 108 20.99 3.34 -7.09
N ASP A 109 21.38 3.84 -5.93
CA ASP A 109 22.80 3.98 -5.57
C ASP A 109 23.40 2.59 -5.29
N LYS A 110 24.21 2.11 -6.23
CA LYS A 110 24.82 0.78 -6.16
C LYS A 110 25.70 0.60 -4.92
N ALA A 111 26.44 1.62 -4.52
CA ALA A 111 27.34 1.54 -3.36
C ALA A 111 26.52 1.43 -2.05
N LYS A 112 25.46 2.25 -1.90
CA LYS A 112 24.56 2.14 -0.76
C LYS A 112 23.81 0.79 -0.75
N MET A 113 23.34 0.32 -1.89
CA MET A 113 22.69 -0.99 -2.01
C MET A 113 23.63 -2.12 -1.59
N GLU A 114 24.87 -2.12 -2.07
CA GLU A 114 25.88 -3.12 -1.69
C GLU A 114 26.18 -3.09 -0.19
N ALA A 115 26.36 -1.90 0.39
CA ALA A 115 26.58 -1.74 1.82
C ALA A 115 25.42 -2.28 2.66
N ASN A 116 24.18 -1.97 2.27
CA ASN A 116 22.98 -2.45 2.94
C ASN A 116 22.84 -3.97 2.83
N ILE A 117 23.06 -4.54 1.66
CA ILE A 117 22.99 -6.00 1.44
C ILE A 117 24.06 -6.73 2.28
N LYS A 118 25.29 -6.21 2.35
CA LYS A 118 26.33 -6.77 3.23
C LYS A 118 25.91 -6.75 4.70
N LYS A 119 25.33 -5.64 5.15
CA LYS A 119 24.83 -5.48 6.54
C LYS A 119 23.71 -6.47 6.84
N LEU A 120 22.73 -6.61 5.95
CA LEU A 120 21.58 -7.52 6.11
C LEU A 120 22.01 -9.00 6.19
N ASN A 121 23.09 -9.37 5.52
CA ASN A 121 23.59 -10.75 5.49
C ASN A 121 24.68 -11.04 6.54
N ASN A 122 24.87 -10.17 7.54
CA ASN A 122 25.82 -10.35 8.64
C ASN A 122 27.25 -10.72 8.15
N GLY A 123 27.66 -10.18 6.99
CA GLY A 123 28.97 -10.45 6.39
C GLY A 123 29.06 -11.75 5.57
N ASP A 124 27.96 -12.50 5.40
CA ASP A 124 27.91 -13.63 4.45
C ASP A 124 28.03 -13.11 3.02
N THR A 125 29.23 -13.21 2.47
CA THR A 125 29.55 -12.69 1.14
C THR A 125 28.87 -13.44 0.00
N ALA A 126 28.59 -14.72 0.17
CA ALA A 126 27.90 -15.54 -0.85
C ALA A 126 26.43 -15.13 -0.98
N LYS A 127 25.72 -15.02 0.14
CA LYS A 127 24.34 -14.52 0.16
C LYS A 127 24.24 -13.07 -0.31
N ALA A 128 25.18 -12.23 0.12
CA ALA A 128 25.22 -10.83 -0.33
C ALA A 128 25.39 -10.74 -1.85
N ARG A 129 26.28 -11.55 -2.45
CA ARG A 129 26.49 -11.60 -3.89
C ARG A 129 25.23 -12.07 -4.63
N GLN A 130 24.61 -13.16 -4.17
CA GLN A 130 23.36 -13.66 -4.76
C GLN A 130 22.26 -12.58 -4.73
N MET A 131 22.14 -11.85 -3.62
CA MET A 131 21.17 -10.78 -3.49
C MET A 131 21.50 -9.59 -4.41
N MET A 132 22.77 -9.23 -4.55
CA MET A 132 23.21 -8.20 -5.51
C MET A 132 22.87 -8.58 -6.96
N ASP A 133 23.13 -9.83 -7.35
CA ASP A 133 22.82 -10.33 -8.70
C ASP A 133 21.29 -10.30 -8.96
N ARG A 134 20.48 -10.65 -7.95
CA ARG A 134 19.02 -10.59 -8.02
C ARG A 134 18.50 -9.17 -8.29
N PHE A 135 19.11 -8.15 -7.68
CA PHE A 135 18.66 -6.75 -7.79
C PHE A 135 19.43 -5.91 -8.80
N LYS A 136 20.38 -6.52 -9.53
CA LYS A 136 21.21 -5.81 -10.52
C LYS A 136 20.40 -5.02 -11.55
N PHE A 137 19.24 -5.54 -11.98
CA PHE A 137 18.38 -4.89 -12.96
C PHE A 137 17.82 -3.54 -12.48
N MET A 138 17.68 -3.32 -11.17
CA MET A 138 17.12 -2.08 -10.61
C MET A 138 17.90 -0.83 -11.00
N SER A 139 19.16 -0.98 -11.40
CA SER A 139 19.98 0.14 -11.86
C SER A 139 19.78 0.52 -13.33
N SER A 140 18.97 -0.25 -14.08
CA SER A 140 18.73 -0.05 -15.51
C SER A 140 17.27 0.21 -15.89
N ILE A 141 16.34 0.07 -14.93
CA ILE A 141 14.92 0.35 -15.18
C ILE A 141 14.59 1.83 -15.02
N PRO A 142 13.56 2.34 -15.71
CA PRO A 142 13.09 3.72 -15.57
C PRO A 142 12.68 4.06 -14.14
N THR A 143 12.81 5.32 -13.73
CA THR A 143 12.45 5.79 -12.39
C THR A 143 11.60 7.05 -12.48
N LEU A 144 10.78 7.34 -11.46
CA LEU A 144 9.95 8.56 -11.46
C LEU A 144 10.77 9.85 -11.60
N LYS A 145 11.95 9.90 -10.98
CA LYS A 145 12.82 11.07 -11.04
C LYS A 145 13.27 11.40 -12.47
N ASN A 146 13.52 10.38 -13.29
CA ASN A 146 14.08 10.54 -14.62
C ASN A 146 13.04 10.40 -15.74
N ASP A 147 12.03 9.53 -15.54
CA ASP A 147 11.15 9.05 -16.61
C ASP A 147 9.66 9.02 -16.22
N TYR A 148 9.22 9.90 -15.29
CA TYR A 148 7.86 9.81 -14.73
C TYR A 148 6.77 9.82 -15.82
N GLN A 149 6.90 10.62 -16.88
CA GLN A 149 5.89 10.68 -17.92
C GLN A 149 5.74 9.34 -18.64
N ARG A 150 6.85 8.69 -19.00
CA ARG A 150 6.85 7.36 -19.61
C ARG A 150 6.16 6.33 -18.71
N LEU A 151 6.46 6.33 -17.41
CA LEU A 151 5.87 5.40 -16.45
C LEU A 151 4.36 5.61 -16.28
N VAL A 152 3.92 6.87 -16.32
CA VAL A 152 2.49 7.24 -16.30
C VAL A 152 1.80 6.78 -17.58
N ASP A 153 2.41 7.01 -18.75
CA ASP A 153 1.84 6.62 -20.04
C ASP A 153 1.71 5.09 -20.16
N GLU A 154 2.73 4.34 -19.72
CA GLU A 154 2.71 2.87 -19.66
C GLU A 154 1.61 2.36 -18.72
N ALA A 155 1.45 2.97 -17.53
CA ALA A 155 0.38 2.60 -16.60
C ALA A 155 -1.01 2.87 -17.18
N ALA A 156 -1.21 4.03 -17.79
CA ALA A 156 -2.46 4.38 -18.46
C ALA A 156 -2.77 3.47 -19.65
N GLU A 157 -1.76 3.08 -20.46
CA GLU A 157 -1.90 2.11 -21.54
C GLU A 157 -2.40 0.75 -21.03
N GLY A 158 -1.92 0.31 -19.87
CA GLY A 158 -2.36 -0.90 -19.20
C GLY A 158 -3.73 -0.81 -18.55
N GLY A 159 -4.36 0.37 -18.51
CA GLY A 159 -5.61 0.59 -17.78
C GLY A 159 -5.44 0.45 -16.27
N ILE A 160 -4.23 0.68 -15.74
CA ILE A 160 -3.87 0.58 -14.33
C ILE A 160 -4.43 1.80 -13.60
N SER A 161 -5.07 1.58 -12.45
CA SER A 161 -5.72 2.66 -11.70
C SER A 161 -4.74 3.48 -10.86
N TYR A 162 -3.65 2.85 -10.38
CA TYR A 162 -2.68 3.47 -9.50
C TYR A 162 -1.23 3.23 -9.96
N LEU A 163 -0.45 4.31 -10.04
CA LEU A 163 1.01 4.23 -10.16
C LEU A 163 1.61 4.51 -8.79
N VAL A 164 2.36 3.55 -8.23
CA VAL A 164 2.88 3.64 -6.86
C VAL A 164 4.39 3.73 -6.86
N CYS A 165 4.94 4.73 -6.15
CA CYS A 165 6.36 4.75 -5.85
C CYS A 165 6.67 3.73 -4.75
N ALA A 166 7.38 2.66 -5.10
CA ALA A 166 7.75 1.60 -4.17
C ALA A 166 8.88 2.01 -3.21
N SER A 167 9.80 2.85 -3.67
CA SER A 167 10.96 3.28 -2.88
C SER A 167 11.63 4.50 -3.51
N ILE A 168 12.02 5.44 -2.66
CA ILE A 168 12.83 6.62 -3.02
C ILE A 168 13.75 6.95 -1.83
N PRO A 169 14.96 7.50 -2.03
CA PRO A 169 15.80 7.97 -0.93
C PRO A 169 15.10 9.04 -0.08
N VAL A 170 15.13 8.86 1.26
CA VAL A 170 14.59 9.80 2.25
C VAL A 170 15.55 9.98 3.44
N ASP A 171 16.82 9.68 3.23
CA ASP A 171 17.86 9.64 4.26
C ASP A 171 18.55 10.98 4.57
N THR A 172 18.14 12.06 3.90
CA THR A 172 18.51 13.45 4.18
C THR A 172 17.32 14.37 3.94
N LEU A 173 17.32 15.56 4.53
CA LEU A 173 16.25 16.56 4.29
C LEU A 173 16.13 16.92 2.79
N ASP A 174 17.25 17.03 2.08
CA ASP A 174 17.23 17.32 0.63
C ASP A 174 16.67 16.15 -0.19
N ALA A 175 16.91 14.91 0.24
CA ALA A 175 16.29 13.74 -0.38
C ALA A 175 14.77 13.72 -0.13
N ILE A 176 14.32 14.05 1.08
CA ILE A 176 12.88 14.14 1.42
C ILE A 176 12.20 15.22 0.58
N LYS A 177 12.80 16.41 0.44
CA LYS A 177 12.29 17.49 -0.43
C LYS A 177 12.21 17.03 -1.88
N THR A 178 13.27 16.39 -2.37
CA THR A 178 13.30 15.83 -3.73
C THR A 178 12.21 14.80 -3.95
N ALA A 179 11.94 13.93 -2.96
CA ALA A 179 10.85 12.97 -3.02
C ALA A 179 9.49 13.65 -3.16
N ALA A 180 9.20 14.67 -2.33
CA ALA A 180 7.96 15.42 -2.39
C ALA A 180 7.76 16.12 -3.76
N ASP A 181 8.83 16.68 -4.35
CA ASP A 181 8.79 17.30 -5.68
C ASP A 181 8.53 16.28 -6.80
N VAL A 182 9.19 15.10 -6.72
CA VAL A 182 8.99 14.00 -7.68
C VAL A 182 7.55 13.50 -7.61
N PHE A 183 7.01 13.32 -6.40
CA PHE A 183 5.65 12.85 -6.18
C PHE A 183 4.60 13.85 -6.67
N SER A 184 4.82 15.13 -6.46
CA SER A 184 3.94 16.19 -6.95
C SER A 184 3.86 16.17 -8.48
N LYS A 185 5.01 16.08 -9.19
CA LYS A 185 5.07 15.99 -10.65
C LYS A 185 4.42 14.71 -11.18
N ALA A 186 4.71 13.56 -10.54
CA ALA A 186 4.10 12.29 -10.91
C ALA A 186 2.58 12.32 -10.68
N GLY A 187 2.13 12.90 -9.56
CA GLY A 187 0.70 13.05 -9.24
C GLY A 187 -0.05 13.91 -10.25
N GLU A 188 0.54 15.04 -10.67
CA GLU A 188 -0.04 15.88 -11.74
C GLU A 188 -0.14 15.14 -13.07
N ALA A 189 0.90 14.40 -13.45
CA ALA A 189 0.90 13.61 -14.67
C ALA A 189 -0.12 12.48 -14.62
N CYS A 190 -0.19 11.75 -13.52
CA CYS A 190 -1.19 10.71 -13.27
C CYS A 190 -2.62 11.26 -13.38
N LYS A 191 -2.91 12.40 -12.74
CA LYS A 191 -4.22 13.05 -12.83
C LYS A 191 -4.60 13.40 -14.26
N LYS A 192 -3.66 13.92 -15.08
CA LYS A 192 -3.88 14.21 -16.50
C LYS A 192 -4.16 12.96 -17.32
N ALA A 193 -3.53 11.84 -16.95
CA ALA A 193 -3.73 10.53 -17.59
C ALA A 193 -4.95 9.77 -17.07
N GLY A 194 -5.69 10.30 -16.08
CA GLY A 194 -6.89 9.67 -15.52
C GLY A 194 -6.57 8.53 -14.53
N ILE A 195 -5.36 8.46 -14.00
CA ILE A 195 -4.92 7.51 -12.98
C ILE A 195 -4.50 8.26 -11.71
N GLN A 196 -4.31 7.55 -10.61
CA GLN A 196 -3.92 8.12 -9.32
C GLN A 196 -2.47 7.76 -8.97
N PHE A 197 -1.71 8.71 -8.45
CA PHE A 197 -0.40 8.46 -7.89
C PHE A 197 -0.50 8.13 -6.38
N ALA A 198 0.32 7.17 -5.91
CA ALA A 198 0.50 6.88 -4.49
C ALA A 198 1.98 6.62 -4.13
N TYR A 199 2.29 6.73 -2.85
CA TYR A 199 3.59 6.40 -2.28
C TYR A 199 3.45 5.28 -1.25
N HIS A 200 4.28 4.25 -1.38
CA HIS A 200 4.39 3.12 -0.47
C HIS A 200 5.49 3.36 0.57
N ASN A 201 5.18 3.16 1.85
CA ASN A 201 6.15 3.32 2.93
C ASN A 201 6.81 1.99 3.33
N HIS A 202 8.03 2.12 3.83
CA HIS A 202 8.69 1.13 4.66
C HIS A 202 8.83 1.65 6.10
N THR A 203 9.82 1.14 6.84
CA THR A 203 10.09 1.54 8.24
C THR A 203 10.81 2.88 8.32
N THR A 204 11.73 3.14 7.40
CA THR A 204 12.65 4.30 7.43
C THR A 204 11.95 5.64 7.27
N GLU A 205 10.76 5.67 6.69
CA GLU A 205 9.96 6.89 6.54
C GLU A 205 9.46 7.45 7.87
N PHE A 206 9.48 6.62 8.91
CA PHE A 206 9.08 7.00 10.27
C PHE A 206 10.26 7.38 11.18
N ASP A 207 11.49 7.23 10.72
CA ASP A 207 12.68 7.65 11.44
C ASP A 207 12.84 9.18 11.40
N GLN A 208 13.59 9.74 12.36
CA GLN A 208 13.96 11.17 12.37
C GLN A 208 15.17 11.41 11.46
N VAL A 209 15.02 12.30 10.50
CA VAL A 209 16.05 12.71 9.56
C VAL A 209 16.13 14.22 9.55
N ASP A 210 17.25 14.79 10.02
CA ASP A 210 17.48 16.25 10.09
C ASP A 210 16.32 17.02 10.76
N GLY A 211 15.73 16.44 11.82
CA GLY A 211 14.61 17.03 12.57
C GLY A 211 13.23 16.86 11.93
N HIS A 212 13.11 16.08 10.86
CA HIS A 212 11.87 15.76 10.17
C HIS A 212 11.62 14.25 10.10
N ARG A 213 10.37 13.83 10.17
CA ARG A 213 9.96 12.49 9.76
C ARG A 213 9.58 12.51 8.28
N PRO A 214 10.24 11.72 7.42
CA PRO A 214 9.94 11.69 5.98
C PRO A 214 8.45 11.50 5.67
N PHE A 215 7.78 10.57 6.37
CA PHE A 215 6.36 10.30 6.19
C PHE A 215 5.49 11.54 6.41
N ASP A 216 5.68 12.23 7.53
CA ASP A 216 4.92 13.43 7.89
C ASP A 216 5.24 14.60 6.95
N TYR A 217 6.51 14.72 6.57
CA TYR A 217 6.94 15.76 5.63
C TYR A 217 6.26 15.59 4.26
N ILE A 218 6.25 14.37 3.71
CA ILE A 218 5.60 14.07 2.44
C ILE A 218 4.09 14.33 2.52
N LEU A 219 3.42 13.87 3.58
CA LEU A 219 2.00 14.12 3.78
C LEU A 219 1.65 15.62 3.83
N SER A 220 2.49 16.42 4.48
CA SER A 220 2.25 17.85 4.69
C SER A 220 2.65 18.71 3.50
N ASN A 221 3.60 18.26 2.67
CA ASN A 221 4.18 19.04 1.56
C ASN A 221 3.76 18.55 0.18
N THR A 222 2.75 17.66 0.10
CA THR A 222 2.16 17.22 -1.16
C THR A 222 0.65 17.40 -1.14
N ASP A 223 0.07 17.72 -2.30
CA ASP A 223 -1.37 17.83 -2.46
C ASP A 223 -2.04 16.47 -2.21
N LYS A 224 -3.01 16.45 -1.27
CA LYS A 224 -3.72 15.24 -0.84
C LYS A 224 -4.54 14.57 -1.95
N ASP A 225 -4.90 15.30 -3.00
CA ASP A 225 -5.69 14.80 -4.11
C ASP A 225 -4.80 14.34 -5.28
N LEU A 226 -3.55 14.78 -5.32
CA LEU A 226 -2.55 14.33 -6.30
C LEU A 226 -1.71 13.15 -5.80
N VAL A 227 -1.32 13.18 -4.52
CA VAL A 227 -0.45 12.18 -3.91
C VAL A 227 -1.21 11.43 -2.83
N LYS A 228 -1.56 10.20 -3.07
CA LYS A 228 -2.12 9.28 -2.07
C LYS A 228 -1.00 8.45 -1.42
N MET A 229 -1.36 7.70 -0.39
CA MET A 229 -0.45 6.77 0.27
C MET A 229 -0.95 5.35 0.08
N GLU A 230 -0.03 4.45 -0.16
CA GLU A 230 -0.23 3.04 0.05
C GLU A 230 0.39 2.67 1.38
N LEU A 231 -0.44 2.44 2.41
CA LEU A 231 0.09 2.13 3.74
C LEU A 231 0.48 0.66 3.84
N ASP A 232 1.76 0.39 4.04
CA ASP A 232 2.18 -0.93 4.49
C ASP A 232 1.91 -1.07 5.99
N LEU A 233 0.93 -1.92 6.32
CA LEU A 233 0.45 -2.11 7.69
C LEU A 233 1.52 -2.71 8.62
N ALA A 234 2.34 -3.61 8.09
CA ALA A 234 3.40 -4.25 8.85
C ALA A 234 4.58 -3.29 9.10
N TRP A 235 5.05 -2.60 8.07
CA TRP A 235 6.16 -1.66 8.22
C TRP A 235 5.80 -0.49 9.11
N ALA A 236 4.57 0.05 9.03
CA ALA A 236 4.08 1.06 9.96
C ALA A 236 4.04 0.51 11.39
N THR A 237 3.49 -0.69 11.61
CA THR A 237 3.45 -1.35 12.94
C THR A 237 4.86 -1.59 13.48
N ARG A 238 5.81 -2.04 12.65
CA ARG A 238 7.21 -2.26 13.04
C ARG A 238 7.90 -0.96 13.45
N ALA A 239 7.55 0.15 12.79
CA ALA A 239 8.02 1.48 13.15
C ALA A 239 7.32 2.06 14.40
N GLY A 240 6.48 1.28 15.10
CA GLY A 240 5.74 1.73 16.27
C GLY A 240 4.57 2.66 15.96
N GLN A 241 4.12 2.71 14.70
CA GLN A 241 2.94 3.47 14.31
C GLN A 241 1.68 2.63 14.46
N ASP A 242 0.58 3.29 14.79
CA ASP A 242 -0.75 2.68 14.78
C ASP A 242 -1.47 3.04 13.46
N PRO A 243 -1.74 2.08 12.56
CA PRO A 243 -2.44 2.35 11.31
C PRO A 243 -3.78 3.06 11.50
N VAL A 244 -4.56 2.70 12.53
CA VAL A 244 -5.86 3.33 12.81
C VAL A 244 -5.69 4.79 13.21
N ALA A 245 -4.67 5.12 14.01
CA ALA A 245 -4.35 6.50 14.35
C ALA A 245 -3.89 7.32 13.13
N LEU A 246 -3.14 6.71 12.20
CA LEU A 246 -2.77 7.33 10.93
C LEU A 246 -4.00 7.63 10.06
N PHE A 247 -4.96 6.70 9.98
CA PHE A 247 -6.21 6.91 9.26
C PHE A 247 -7.03 8.07 9.84
N ALA A 248 -7.16 8.12 11.17
CA ALA A 248 -7.87 9.18 11.86
C ALA A 248 -7.22 10.56 11.66
N SER A 249 -5.88 10.61 11.61
CA SER A 249 -5.14 11.86 11.40
C SER A 249 -5.19 12.36 9.94
N HIS A 250 -5.32 11.44 8.98
CA HIS A 250 -5.30 11.74 7.55
C HIS A 250 -6.41 11.00 6.80
N PRO A 251 -7.70 11.27 7.07
CA PRO A 251 -8.82 10.53 6.49
C PRO A 251 -8.84 10.65 4.96
N GLY A 252 -9.10 9.51 4.29
CA GLY A 252 -9.14 9.42 2.82
C GLY A 252 -7.78 9.49 2.12
N ARG A 253 -6.66 9.46 2.87
CA ARG A 253 -5.32 9.56 2.31
C ARG A 253 -4.72 8.20 1.91
N PHE A 254 -5.30 7.07 2.36
CA PHE A 254 -4.76 5.71 2.24
C PHE A 254 -5.67 4.77 1.42
N PRO A 255 -5.87 5.04 0.11
CA PRO A 255 -6.74 4.20 -0.72
C PRO A 255 -6.16 2.80 -1.00
N LEU A 256 -4.87 2.61 -0.79
CA LEU A 256 -4.18 1.34 -0.98
C LEU A 256 -3.52 0.89 0.33
N TRP A 257 -3.55 -0.42 0.58
CA TRP A 257 -2.85 -1.04 1.71
C TRP A 257 -2.04 -2.24 1.27
N HIS A 258 -0.84 -2.39 1.84
CA HIS A 258 -0.18 -3.69 1.90
C HIS A 258 -0.61 -4.41 3.19
N VAL A 259 -1.25 -5.55 2.98
CA VAL A 259 -1.62 -6.50 4.03
C VAL A 259 -0.48 -7.48 4.19
N LYS A 260 0.44 -7.12 5.05
CA LYS A 260 1.66 -7.84 5.40
C LYS A 260 1.67 -8.05 6.91
N ASP A 261 2.14 -9.20 7.40
CA ASP A 261 2.22 -9.51 8.82
C ASP A 261 3.65 -9.57 9.32
N LEU A 262 3.83 -9.53 10.63
CA LEU A 262 5.12 -9.57 11.29
C LEU A 262 5.17 -10.70 12.30
N ASP A 263 6.20 -11.50 12.23
CA ASP A 263 6.50 -12.49 13.24
C ASP A 263 6.64 -11.86 14.63
N LYS A 264 6.10 -12.52 15.62
CA LYS A 264 6.00 -12.00 17.00
C LYS A 264 7.37 -11.74 17.64
N GLU A 265 8.34 -12.60 17.37
CA GLU A 265 9.66 -12.56 18.01
C GLU A 265 10.66 -11.75 17.19
N THR A 266 10.79 -12.07 15.92
CA THR A 266 11.80 -11.49 15.03
C THR A 266 11.40 -10.15 14.43
N LYS A 267 10.09 -9.83 14.41
CA LYS A 267 9.51 -8.67 13.71
C LYS A 267 9.85 -8.65 12.22
N MET A 268 10.15 -9.80 11.65
CA MET A 268 10.35 -9.97 10.21
C MET A 268 9.02 -10.30 9.52
N PRO A 269 8.91 -10.07 8.20
CA PRO A 269 7.70 -10.41 7.45
C PRO A 269 7.27 -11.86 7.64
N ALA A 270 6.01 -12.07 7.96
CA ALA A 270 5.39 -13.37 8.22
C ALA A 270 4.15 -13.55 7.32
N GLU A 271 3.68 -14.78 7.27
CA GLU A 271 2.43 -15.14 6.61
C GLU A 271 1.24 -14.44 7.29
N VAL A 272 0.38 -13.82 6.50
CA VAL A 272 -0.77 -13.05 7.01
C VAL A 272 -1.68 -13.90 7.88
N GLY A 273 -1.94 -13.43 9.09
CA GLY A 273 -2.75 -14.09 10.11
C GLY A 273 -1.97 -14.95 11.10
N THR A 274 -0.63 -15.03 10.94
CA THR A 274 0.23 -15.76 11.89
C THR A 274 1.03 -14.85 12.82
N GLY A 275 1.02 -13.54 12.55
CA GLY A 275 1.85 -12.56 13.23
C GLY A 275 1.11 -11.70 14.24
N ILE A 276 1.55 -10.44 14.34
CA ILE A 276 1.10 -9.49 15.37
C ILE A 276 0.20 -8.37 14.86
N VAL A 277 0.01 -8.23 13.55
CA VAL A 277 -0.80 -7.14 12.99
C VAL A 277 -2.29 -7.41 13.22
N ASP A 278 -2.98 -6.51 13.91
CA ASP A 278 -4.42 -6.65 14.21
C ASP A 278 -5.29 -6.24 13.00
N PHE A 279 -5.36 -7.13 12.02
CA PHE A 279 -6.15 -6.89 10.82
C PHE A 279 -7.63 -6.66 11.09
N LYS A 280 -8.22 -7.32 12.10
CA LYS A 280 -9.64 -7.12 12.44
C LYS A 280 -9.91 -5.68 12.82
N ARG A 281 -9.08 -5.12 13.70
CA ARG A 281 -9.18 -3.72 14.12
C ARG A 281 -8.93 -2.76 12.96
N ILE A 282 -7.91 -3.03 12.14
CA ILE A 282 -7.52 -2.15 11.03
C ILE A 282 -8.59 -2.14 9.95
N PHE A 283 -9.11 -3.29 9.53
CA PHE A 283 -10.17 -3.39 8.52
C PHE A 283 -11.51 -2.79 8.97
N ALA A 284 -11.80 -2.79 10.28
CA ALA A 284 -12.98 -2.11 10.82
C ALA A 284 -12.96 -0.59 10.58
N ASP A 285 -11.78 0.01 10.35
CA ASP A 285 -11.61 1.44 10.10
C ASP A 285 -11.27 1.77 8.63
N ALA A 286 -11.50 0.83 7.72
CA ALA A 286 -11.18 0.96 6.30
C ALA A 286 -11.85 2.18 5.64
N SER A 287 -13.06 2.53 6.05
CA SER A 287 -13.78 3.70 5.51
C SER A 287 -13.08 5.01 5.87
N THR A 288 -12.52 5.14 7.07
CA THR A 288 -11.79 6.34 7.51
C THR A 288 -10.52 6.52 6.68
N SER A 289 -9.80 5.44 6.38
CA SER A 289 -8.61 5.48 5.53
C SER A 289 -8.90 5.87 4.09
N GLY A 290 -10.13 5.64 3.61
CA GLY A 290 -10.53 5.76 2.21
C GLY A 290 -10.11 4.57 1.35
N MET A 291 -9.86 3.39 1.95
CA MET A 291 -9.38 2.19 1.27
C MET A 291 -10.25 1.83 0.07
N LYS A 292 -9.59 1.53 -1.06
CA LYS A 292 -10.18 1.02 -2.29
C LYS A 292 -9.71 -0.38 -2.61
N TYR A 293 -8.40 -0.62 -2.44
CA TYR A 293 -7.77 -1.91 -2.69
C TYR A 293 -6.77 -2.22 -1.59
N PHE A 294 -6.54 -3.50 -1.36
CA PHE A 294 -5.46 -3.97 -0.52
C PHE A 294 -4.79 -5.19 -1.16
N PHE A 295 -3.49 -5.33 -0.94
CA PHE A 295 -2.67 -6.37 -1.55
C PHE A 295 -1.93 -7.14 -0.47
N VAL A 296 -2.06 -8.48 -0.52
CA VAL A 296 -1.25 -9.37 0.31
C VAL A 296 0.18 -9.33 -0.17
N GLU A 297 1.12 -9.17 0.76
CA GLU A 297 2.55 -9.25 0.47
C GLU A 297 3.30 -9.95 1.61
N GLN A 298 4.35 -10.70 1.24
CA GLN A 298 5.33 -11.23 2.18
C GLN A 298 6.72 -11.20 1.54
N ASP A 299 7.61 -10.37 2.09
CA ASP A 299 9.02 -10.34 1.66
C ASP A 299 9.70 -11.63 2.09
N GLY A 300 10.49 -12.22 1.16
CA GLY A 300 11.29 -13.38 1.46
C GLY A 300 10.51 -14.63 1.83
N ALA A 301 9.27 -14.75 1.36
CA ALA A 301 8.41 -15.92 1.59
C ALA A 301 9.13 -17.22 1.23
N PRO A 302 9.31 -18.18 2.16
CA PRO A 302 10.09 -19.39 1.91
C PRO A 302 9.39 -20.36 0.94
N GLN A 303 8.06 -20.36 0.92
CA GLN A 303 7.20 -21.14 0.02
C GLN A 303 6.10 -20.23 -0.54
N PRO A 304 6.45 -19.32 -1.47
CA PRO A 304 5.61 -18.16 -1.76
C PRO A 304 4.18 -18.51 -2.20
N LEU A 305 3.96 -19.53 -3.05
CA LEU A 305 2.59 -19.93 -3.43
C LEU A 305 1.79 -20.51 -2.27
N GLN A 306 2.42 -21.27 -1.39
CA GLN A 306 1.76 -21.81 -0.20
C GLN A 306 1.45 -20.70 0.79
N ASN A 307 2.41 -19.82 1.06
CA ASN A 307 2.22 -18.68 1.97
C ASN A 307 1.09 -17.77 1.52
N VAL A 308 1.02 -17.39 0.23
CA VAL A 308 -0.09 -16.54 -0.26
C VAL A 308 -1.42 -17.28 -0.28
N THR A 309 -1.42 -18.62 -0.42
CA THR A 309 -2.66 -19.42 -0.30
C THR A 309 -3.20 -19.38 1.13
N HIS A 310 -2.35 -19.54 2.14
CA HIS A 310 -2.75 -19.46 3.53
C HIS A 310 -3.22 -18.03 3.89
N SER A 311 -2.48 -17.02 3.47
CA SER A 311 -2.86 -15.61 3.65
C SER A 311 -4.23 -15.29 3.05
N PHE A 312 -4.51 -15.77 1.83
CA PHE A 312 -5.81 -15.65 1.19
C PHE A 312 -6.92 -16.29 2.01
N ASN A 313 -6.73 -17.53 2.45
CA ASN A 313 -7.72 -18.28 3.23
C ASN A 313 -8.01 -17.62 4.58
N TYR A 314 -6.97 -17.10 5.26
CA TYR A 314 -7.13 -16.33 6.50
C TYR A 314 -8.01 -15.10 6.26
N LEU A 315 -7.69 -14.27 5.27
CA LEU A 315 -8.44 -13.06 4.97
C LEU A 315 -9.90 -13.37 4.61
N LYS A 316 -10.12 -14.37 3.75
CA LYS A 316 -11.49 -14.80 3.39
C LYS A 316 -12.28 -15.26 4.59
N SER A 317 -11.72 -16.09 5.46
CA SER A 317 -12.45 -16.69 6.58
C SER A 317 -12.56 -15.79 7.81
N GLN A 318 -11.58 -14.92 8.08
CA GLN A 318 -11.50 -14.18 9.34
C GLN A 318 -11.81 -12.68 9.21
N ILE A 319 -11.66 -12.12 8.02
CA ILE A 319 -11.76 -10.67 7.80
C ILE A 319 -12.96 -10.35 6.88
N ILE A 320 -13.08 -11.02 5.72
CA ILE A 320 -14.03 -10.63 4.66
C ILE A 320 -15.39 -11.32 4.80
N THR A 321 -15.45 -12.56 5.27
CA THR A 321 -16.69 -13.39 5.28
C THR A 321 -17.68 -13.04 6.40
N ARG A 322 -17.51 -11.95 7.11
CA ARG A 322 -18.42 -11.49 8.18
C ARG A 322 -19.22 -10.24 7.79
N ALA A 323 -19.40 -10.03 6.49
CA ALA A 323 -20.33 -9.06 5.96
C ALA A 323 -21.68 -9.72 5.70
#